data_9d383c0d71de21a612669fa777af957e
#
_entry.id   9d383c0d71de21a612669fa777af957e
#
_cell.length_a   1.000
_cell.length_b   1.000
_cell.length_c   1.000
_cell.angle_alpha   90.00
_cell.angle_beta   90.00
_cell.angle_gamma   90.00
#
_symmetry.space_group_name_H-M   'P 1'
#
loop_
_entity.id
_entity.type
_entity.pdbx_description
1 polymer ?
#
loop_
_entity_poly.entity_id
_entity_poly.type
_entity_poly.pdbx_seq_one_letter_code
_entity_poly.pdbx_strand_id
1 'polypeptide(L)'
;MDVAEHWGRIVQWLADHAPVTYAPLIAGSAEQDIVALQQELGFELPVDLRTWWTLCGGTRDRAFAEVLPPFYTPYSAADALDARRMWMKITRDNWGAVEAEPEAGSMAWSWHPAFVPIAFDGCGNDLVVDLRPGELHGCVKEHDHEEGALRKPEWPSLTVMLDEVATALEYRTTVNYCHPNVTVEGRLDWRTN
;
A
#
# COMPACT_ATOMS: atom_id res chain seq x y z
N MET A 1 0.26 13.81 -13.98
CA MET A 1 1.42 13.31 -13.19
C MET A 1 1.22 11.83 -12.99
N ASP A 2 2.28 11.07 -12.87
CA ASP A 2 2.26 9.61 -12.73
C ASP A 2 2.77 9.17 -11.34
N VAL A 3 2.80 7.87 -11.09
CA VAL A 3 3.28 7.28 -9.82
C VAL A 3 4.68 7.77 -9.46
N ALA A 4 5.58 7.91 -10.45
CA ALA A 4 6.97 8.32 -10.20
C ALA A 4 7.05 9.77 -9.72
N GLU A 5 6.30 10.65 -10.34
CA GLU A 5 6.25 12.07 -9.96
C GLU A 5 5.67 12.26 -8.56
N HIS A 6 4.52 11.60 -8.25
CA HIS A 6 3.89 11.71 -6.94
C HIS A 6 4.75 11.11 -5.81
N TRP A 7 5.32 9.92 -6.03
CA TRP A 7 6.24 9.33 -5.06
C TRP A 7 7.49 10.17 -4.84
N GLY A 8 8.03 10.75 -5.91
CA GLY A 8 9.17 11.68 -5.81
C GLY A 8 8.86 12.90 -4.93
N ARG A 9 7.66 13.48 -5.05
CA ARG A 9 7.18 14.59 -4.19
C ARG A 9 7.11 14.17 -2.72
N ILE A 10 6.54 12.99 -2.45
CA ILE A 10 6.43 12.45 -1.08
C ILE A 10 7.83 12.27 -0.46
N VAL A 11 8.73 11.59 -1.17
CA VAL A 11 10.09 11.29 -0.71
C VAL A 11 10.88 12.58 -0.46
N GLN A 12 10.79 13.55 -1.37
CA GLN A 12 11.46 14.84 -1.20
C GLN A 12 10.92 15.59 0.03
N TRP A 13 9.60 15.63 0.18
CA TRP A 13 8.98 16.28 1.33
C TRP A 13 9.40 15.62 2.65
N LEU A 14 9.43 14.28 2.71
CA LEU A 14 9.89 13.56 3.90
C LEU A 14 11.35 13.84 4.23
N ALA A 15 12.22 13.90 3.22
CA ALA A 15 13.64 14.23 3.42
C ALA A 15 13.83 15.62 4.05
N ASP A 16 13.01 16.59 3.61
CA ASP A 16 13.11 17.98 4.05
C ASP A 16 12.44 18.26 5.40
N HIS A 17 11.34 17.53 5.72
CA HIS A 17 10.47 17.89 6.84
C HIS A 17 10.31 16.79 7.90
N ALA A 18 10.47 15.52 7.54
CA ALA A 18 10.26 14.38 8.44
C ALA A 18 11.43 13.36 8.36
N PRO A 19 12.67 13.77 8.68
CA PRO A 19 13.85 12.94 8.46
C PRO A 19 13.84 11.61 9.21
N VAL A 20 13.14 11.50 10.32
CA VAL A 20 13.02 10.23 11.06
C VAL A 20 12.15 9.23 10.32
N THR A 21 11.08 9.69 9.65
CA THR A 21 10.25 8.83 8.78
C THR A 21 10.96 8.49 7.47
N TYR A 22 11.76 9.42 6.93
CA TYR A 22 12.54 9.23 5.71
C TYR A 22 13.68 8.22 5.87
N ALA A 23 14.40 8.27 6.99
CA ALA A 23 15.66 7.54 7.19
C ALA A 23 15.61 6.03 6.95
N PRO A 24 14.54 5.28 7.31
CA PRO A 24 14.45 3.85 7.04
C PRO A 24 14.03 3.51 5.60
N LEU A 25 13.54 4.45 4.79
CA LEU A 25 13.07 4.17 3.44
C LEU A 25 14.18 3.66 2.53
N ILE A 26 13.84 2.69 1.69
CA ILE A 26 14.74 2.12 0.68
C ILE A 26 14.28 2.56 -0.71
N ALA A 27 15.20 3.06 -1.51
CA ALA A 27 14.93 3.50 -2.87
C ALA A 27 14.87 2.30 -3.83
N GLY A 28 13.65 1.84 -4.10
CA GLY A 28 13.38 0.75 -5.04
C GLY A 28 13.61 -0.65 -4.48
N SER A 29 12.74 -1.57 -4.90
CA SER A 29 12.88 -3.01 -4.69
C SER A 29 13.84 -3.60 -5.72
N ALA A 30 14.48 -4.74 -5.39
CA ALA A 30 15.28 -5.44 -6.37
C ALA A 30 14.41 -5.97 -7.51
N GLU A 31 14.88 -5.88 -8.75
CA GLU A 31 14.11 -6.33 -9.94
C GLU A 31 13.70 -7.81 -9.83
N GLN A 32 14.56 -8.64 -9.26
CA GLN A 32 14.28 -10.06 -9.05
C GLN A 32 13.06 -10.28 -8.13
N ASP A 33 12.82 -9.41 -7.16
CA ASP A 33 11.70 -9.52 -6.22
C ASP A 33 10.39 -9.06 -6.89
N ILE A 34 10.45 -8.03 -7.73
CA ILE A 34 9.32 -7.58 -8.57
C ILE A 34 8.91 -8.70 -9.54
N VAL A 35 9.89 -9.34 -10.17
CA VAL A 35 9.64 -10.47 -11.07
C VAL A 35 9.07 -11.67 -10.32
N ALA A 36 9.57 -11.98 -9.12
CA ALA A 36 9.06 -13.08 -8.31
C ALA A 36 7.60 -12.84 -7.89
N LEU A 37 7.25 -11.62 -7.50
CA LEU A 37 5.87 -11.25 -7.19
C LEU A 37 4.95 -11.39 -8.41
N GLN A 38 5.38 -10.91 -9.59
CA GLN A 38 4.63 -11.06 -10.83
C GLN A 38 4.41 -12.54 -11.20
N GLN A 39 5.44 -13.37 -11.06
CA GLN A 39 5.33 -14.82 -11.31
C GLN A 39 4.34 -15.49 -10.36
N GLU A 40 4.34 -15.12 -9.09
CA GLU A 40 3.40 -15.66 -8.09
C GLU A 40 1.95 -15.22 -8.36
N LEU A 41 1.74 -14.02 -8.89
CA LEU A 41 0.41 -13.54 -9.30
C LEU A 41 -0.12 -14.29 -10.53
N GLY A 42 0.77 -14.75 -11.42
CA GLY A 42 0.42 -15.45 -12.65
C GLY A 42 -0.06 -14.55 -13.80
N PHE A 43 0.08 -13.22 -13.64
CA PHE A 43 -0.21 -12.22 -14.67
C PHE A 43 0.74 -11.04 -14.56
N GLU A 44 0.78 -10.19 -15.59
CA GLU A 44 1.62 -8.99 -15.58
C GLU A 44 1.13 -7.97 -14.54
N LEU A 45 2.08 -7.41 -13.78
CA LEU A 45 1.79 -6.30 -12.89
C LEU A 45 1.33 -5.08 -13.70
N PRO A 46 0.27 -4.38 -13.26
CA PRO A 46 -0.05 -3.07 -13.79
C PRO A 46 1.16 -2.14 -13.75
N VAL A 47 1.29 -1.28 -14.78
CA VAL A 47 2.43 -0.38 -14.93
C VAL A 47 2.66 0.47 -13.68
N ASP A 48 1.58 0.94 -13.04
CA ASP A 48 1.65 1.75 -11.84
C ASP A 48 2.26 1.00 -10.65
N LEU A 49 1.88 -0.28 -10.43
CA LEU A 49 2.47 -1.11 -9.38
C LEU A 49 3.94 -1.44 -9.66
N ARG A 50 4.27 -1.75 -10.91
CA ARG A 50 5.66 -1.98 -11.30
C ARG A 50 6.51 -0.73 -11.08
N THR A 51 6.02 0.44 -11.49
CA THR A 51 6.67 1.74 -11.26
C THR A 51 6.82 2.01 -9.77
N TRP A 52 5.78 1.75 -8.98
CA TRP A 52 5.81 1.87 -7.53
C TRP A 52 7.01 1.13 -6.93
N TRP A 53 7.14 -0.18 -7.16
CA TRP A 53 8.25 -0.96 -6.59
C TRP A 53 9.61 -0.68 -7.20
N THR A 54 9.68 -0.17 -8.42
CA THR A 54 10.95 0.32 -8.98
C THR A 54 11.50 1.52 -8.18
N LEU A 55 10.63 2.26 -7.50
CA LEU A 55 10.97 3.47 -6.75
C LEU A 55 10.86 3.30 -5.23
N CYS A 56 10.04 2.37 -4.75
CA CYS A 56 9.79 2.08 -3.35
C CYS A 56 10.30 0.69 -2.99
N GLY A 57 11.34 0.63 -2.18
CA GLY A 57 11.93 -0.61 -1.66
C GLY A 57 11.45 -0.97 -0.25
N GLY A 58 10.34 -0.34 0.21
CA GLY A 58 9.90 -0.51 1.59
C GLY A 58 10.83 0.19 2.58
N THR A 59 11.02 -0.45 3.73
CA THR A 59 11.85 0.08 4.81
C THR A 59 12.92 -0.92 5.24
N ARG A 60 14.06 -0.41 5.72
CA ARG A 60 15.13 -1.24 6.26
C ARG A 60 14.65 -2.00 7.49
N ASP A 61 14.87 -3.33 7.48
CA ASP A 61 14.49 -4.23 8.57
C ASP A 61 13.00 -4.14 8.96
N ARG A 62 12.13 -3.76 7.99
CA ARG A 62 10.69 -3.51 8.20
C ARG A 62 10.42 -2.49 9.31
N ALA A 63 11.30 -1.50 9.46
CA ALA A 63 11.12 -0.42 10.42
C ALA A 63 9.85 0.38 10.07
N PHE A 64 9.10 0.78 11.08
CA PHE A 64 7.90 1.57 10.88
C PHE A 64 8.24 2.95 10.33
N ALA A 65 7.66 3.26 9.18
CA ALA A 65 7.67 4.56 8.54
C ALA A 65 6.27 4.83 7.98
N GLU A 66 5.41 5.39 8.78
CA GLU A 66 3.99 5.63 8.53
C GLU A 66 3.82 6.73 7.47
N VAL A 67 4.23 6.42 6.25
CA VAL A 67 4.20 7.37 5.11
C VAL A 67 2.80 7.57 4.59
N LEU A 68 1.99 6.50 4.59
CA LEU A 68 0.64 6.51 4.06
C LEU A 68 -0.39 6.60 5.18
N PRO A 69 -1.43 7.46 5.06
CA PRO A 69 -2.41 7.64 6.12
C PRO A 69 -3.30 6.40 6.30
N PRO A 70 -3.79 6.14 7.51
CA PRO A 70 -3.47 6.88 8.75
C PRO A 70 -2.15 6.47 9.41
N PHE A 71 -1.55 5.32 9.09
CA PHE A 71 -0.34 4.78 9.74
C PHE A 71 0.33 3.64 8.97
N TYR A 72 0.17 3.61 7.65
CA TYR A 72 0.70 2.53 6.83
C TYR A 72 2.15 2.78 6.41
N THR A 73 2.96 1.73 6.57
CA THR A 73 4.35 1.65 6.11
C THR A 73 4.41 0.90 4.78
N PRO A 74 5.04 1.46 3.74
CA PRO A 74 5.16 0.79 2.45
C PRO A 74 5.90 -0.55 2.52
N TYR A 75 5.41 -1.55 1.78
CA TYR A 75 6.13 -2.79 1.55
C TYR A 75 7.16 -2.67 0.42
N SER A 76 8.27 -3.41 0.55
CA SER A 76 9.07 -3.82 -0.62
C SER A 76 8.30 -4.87 -1.43
N ALA A 77 8.73 -5.14 -2.68
CA ALA A 77 8.14 -6.22 -3.48
C ALA A 77 8.31 -7.60 -2.81
N ALA A 78 9.44 -7.83 -2.14
CA ALA A 78 9.68 -9.06 -1.38
C ALA A 78 8.73 -9.19 -0.19
N ASP A 79 8.58 -8.13 0.63
CA ASP A 79 7.66 -8.12 1.77
C ASP A 79 6.20 -8.27 1.33
N ALA A 80 5.81 -7.63 0.23
CA ALA A 80 4.50 -7.76 -0.38
C ALA A 80 4.21 -9.22 -0.80
N LEU A 81 5.20 -9.89 -1.39
CA LEU A 81 5.09 -11.29 -1.75
C LEU A 81 4.91 -12.19 -0.51
N ASP A 82 5.68 -11.95 0.54
CA ASP A 82 5.59 -12.71 1.79
C ASP A 82 4.25 -12.48 2.49
N ALA A 83 3.77 -11.23 2.57
CA ALA A 83 2.46 -10.90 3.12
C ALA A 83 1.34 -11.58 2.32
N ARG A 84 1.40 -11.54 1.00
CA ARG A 84 0.43 -12.23 0.14
C ARG A 84 0.41 -13.74 0.39
N ARG A 85 1.56 -14.38 0.47
CA ARG A 85 1.68 -15.82 0.76
C ARG A 85 1.09 -16.18 2.12
N MET A 86 1.36 -15.36 3.13
CA MET A 86 0.78 -15.51 4.47
C MET A 86 -0.75 -15.47 4.38
N TRP A 87 -1.34 -14.46 3.77
CA TRP A 87 -2.79 -14.31 3.64
C TRP A 87 -3.45 -15.42 2.83
N MET A 88 -2.83 -15.81 1.70
CA MET A 88 -3.29 -16.95 0.91
C MET A 88 -3.30 -18.25 1.72
N LYS A 89 -2.30 -18.45 2.58
CA LYS A 89 -2.24 -19.60 3.49
C LYS A 89 -3.37 -19.53 4.54
N ILE A 90 -3.54 -18.39 5.20
CA ILE A 90 -4.58 -18.17 6.21
C ILE A 90 -5.96 -18.44 5.61
N THR A 91 -6.25 -17.88 4.43
CA THR A 91 -7.51 -18.08 3.73
C THR A 91 -7.77 -19.56 3.43
N ARG A 92 -6.79 -20.23 2.85
CA ARG A 92 -6.92 -21.66 2.53
C ARG A 92 -7.15 -22.52 3.78
N ASP A 93 -6.44 -22.25 4.87
CA ASP A 93 -6.49 -23.05 6.07
C ASP A 93 -7.80 -22.84 6.86
N ASN A 94 -8.44 -21.66 6.76
CA ASN A 94 -9.65 -21.32 7.53
C ASN A 94 -10.95 -21.36 6.71
N TRP A 95 -10.92 -21.03 5.42
CA TRP A 95 -12.14 -20.90 4.60
C TRP A 95 -12.16 -21.79 3.35
N GLY A 96 -11.06 -22.47 3.02
CA GLY A 96 -10.97 -23.32 1.84
C GLY A 96 -10.79 -22.52 0.54
N ALA A 97 -11.39 -22.98 -0.55
CA ALA A 97 -11.34 -22.27 -1.82
C ALA A 97 -12.24 -21.03 -1.79
N VAL A 98 -11.67 -19.90 -2.21
CA VAL A 98 -12.45 -18.66 -2.39
C VAL A 98 -13.40 -18.86 -3.57
N GLU A 99 -14.70 -18.72 -3.35
CA GLU A 99 -15.70 -18.74 -4.43
C GLU A 99 -15.51 -17.54 -5.35
N ALA A 100 -16.08 -17.63 -6.56
CA ALA A 100 -16.01 -16.56 -7.55
C ALA A 100 -16.47 -15.23 -6.95
N GLU A 101 -15.53 -14.33 -6.79
CA GLU A 101 -15.75 -13.06 -6.09
C GLU A 101 -16.37 -12.01 -7.02
N PRO A 102 -17.18 -11.12 -6.45
CA PRO A 102 -17.67 -9.97 -7.18
C PRO A 102 -16.54 -9.08 -7.66
N GLU A 103 -16.88 -8.06 -8.45
CA GLU A 103 -15.99 -7.11 -9.10
C GLU A 103 -15.06 -6.37 -8.12
N ALA A 104 -13.97 -5.83 -8.65
CA ALA A 104 -13.04 -4.97 -7.92
C ALA A 104 -13.77 -3.85 -7.16
N GLY A 105 -13.27 -3.52 -5.97
CA GLY A 105 -13.88 -2.54 -5.08
C GLY A 105 -15.04 -3.05 -4.23
N SER A 106 -15.64 -4.22 -4.56
CA SER A 106 -16.68 -4.82 -3.73
C SER A 106 -16.10 -5.45 -2.45
N MET A 107 -16.99 -5.80 -1.52
CA MET A 107 -16.61 -6.45 -0.25
C MET A 107 -15.99 -7.83 -0.50
N ALA A 108 -15.02 -8.22 0.32
CA ALA A 108 -14.44 -9.55 0.37
C ALA A 108 -14.20 -9.94 1.83
N TRP A 109 -14.77 -11.04 2.27
CA TRP A 109 -14.66 -11.55 3.64
C TRP A 109 -13.32 -12.24 3.92
N SER A 110 -12.63 -12.66 2.87
CA SER A 110 -11.35 -13.33 2.94
C SER A 110 -10.37 -12.73 1.94
N TRP A 111 -9.10 -13.10 2.06
CA TRP A 111 -8.10 -12.66 1.08
C TRP A 111 -8.40 -13.22 -0.31
N HIS A 112 -8.43 -12.33 -1.30
CA HIS A 112 -8.60 -12.73 -2.70
C HIS A 112 -7.25 -12.87 -3.41
N PRO A 113 -7.05 -13.88 -4.29
CA PRO A 113 -5.79 -14.06 -5.02
C PRO A 113 -5.33 -12.87 -5.87
N ALA A 114 -6.27 -12.02 -6.28
CA ALA A 114 -5.99 -10.79 -7.02
C ALA A 114 -5.71 -9.57 -6.13
N PHE A 115 -5.67 -9.71 -4.81
CA PHE A 115 -5.21 -8.65 -3.92
C PHE A 115 -3.68 -8.63 -3.87
N VAL A 116 -3.12 -7.43 -4.01
CA VAL A 116 -1.69 -7.20 -3.97
C VAL A 116 -1.38 -6.23 -2.83
N PRO A 117 -0.77 -6.70 -1.72
CA PRO A 117 -0.48 -5.83 -0.58
C PRO A 117 0.62 -4.82 -0.96
N ILE A 118 0.43 -3.56 -0.57
CA ILE A 118 1.37 -2.47 -0.84
C ILE A 118 1.92 -1.80 0.41
N ALA A 119 1.24 -1.95 1.55
CA ALA A 119 1.66 -1.35 2.83
C ALA A 119 0.99 -2.08 4.00
N PHE A 120 1.57 -1.96 5.20
CA PHE A 120 1.11 -2.59 6.43
C PHE A 120 1.03 -1.57 7.58
N ASP A 121 0.13 -1.81 8.55
CA ASP A 121 -0.07 -0.95 9.72
C ASP A 121 0.68 -1.41 10.99
N GLY A 122 1.25 -2.61 10.97
CA GLY A 122 1.90 -3.22 12.12
C GLY A 122 0.95 -3.88 13.12
N CYS A 123 -0.36 -3.74 12.94
CA CYS A 123 -1.40 -4.36 13.75
C CYS A 123 -2.04 -5.57 13.07
N GLY A 124 -1.66 -5.85 11.84
CA GLY A 124 -2.13 -6.98 11.06
C GLY A 124 -2.96 -6.60 9.82
N ASN A 125 -3.23 -5.32 9.61
CA ASN A 125 -3.96 -4.86 8.43
C ASN A 125 -3.01 -4.43 7.32
N ASP A 126 -3.47 -4.59 6.09
CA ASP A 126 -2.74 -4.23 4.88
C ASP A 126 -3.55 -3.26 4.00
N LEU A 127 -2.87 -2.31 3.37
CA LEU A 127 -3.40 -1.69 2.15
C LEU A 127 -3.12 -2.60 0.97
N VAL A 128 -4.14 -2.86 0.18
CA VAL A 128 -4.06 -3.73 -1.00
C VAL A 128 -4.52 -3.01 -2.26
N VAL A 129 -3.90 -3.32 -3.38
CA VAL A 129 -4.44 -2.99 -4.70
C VAL A 129 -5.31 -4.15 -5.15
N ASP A 130 -6.55 -3.87 -5.48
CA ASP A 130 -7.55 -4.85 -5.90
C ASP A 130 -7.50 -5.03 -7.42
N LEU A 131 -6.90 -6.12 -7.87
CA LEU A 131 -6.76 -6.45 -9.29
C LEU A 131 -7.86 -7.40 -9.81
N ARG A 132 -8.97 -7.55 -9.09
CA ARG A 132 -10.16 -8.23 -9.61
C ARG A 132 -10.68 -7.47 -10.85
N PRO A 133 -11.41 -8.15 -11.77
CA PRO A 133 -12.02 -7.47 -12.91
C PRO A 133 -13.10 -6.49 -12.43
N GLY A 134 -13.42 -5.49 -13.25
CA GLY A 134 -14.48 -4.53 -13.01
C GLY A 134 -14.05 -3.08 -13.19
N GLU A 135 -14.98 -2.17 -12.99
CA GLU A 135 -14.78 -0.72 -13.20
C GLU A 135 -13.72 -0.13 -12.23
N LEU A 136 -13.64 -0.69 -11.03
CA LEU A 136 -12.69 -0.26 -10.00
C LEU A 136 -11.40 -1.11 -9.96
N HIS A 137 -11.06 -1.78 -11.07
CA HIS A 137 -9.79 -2.51 -11.20
C HIS A 137 -8.61 -1.61 -10.88
N GLY A 138 -7.78 -2.01 -9.91
CA GLY A 138 -6.63 -1.24 -9.45
C GLY A 138 -6.92 -0.26 -8.31
N CYS A 139 -8.13 -0.26 -7.75
CA CYS A 139 -8.44 0.55 -6.57
C CYS A 139 -7.64 0.09 -5.34
N VAL A 140 -7.42 1.01 -4.41
CA VAL A 140 -6.74 0.73 -3.14
C VAL A 140 -7.77 0.56 -2.04
N LYS A 141 -7.64 -0.54 -1.28
CA LYS A 141 -8.52 -0.89 -0.16
C LYS A 141 -7.72 -1.25 1.07
N GLU A 142 -8.32 -1.12 2.23
CA GLU A 142 -7.87 -1.77 3.44
C GLU A 142 -8.34 -3.23 3.47
N HIS A 143 -7.44 -4.13 3.84
CA HIS A 143 -7.74 -5.50 4.24
C HIS A 143 -7.47 -5.61 5.74
N ASP A 144 -8.54 -5.66 6.52
CA ASP A 144 -8.51 -5.84 7.96
C ASP A 144 -8.33 -7.32 8.30
N HIS A 145 -7.48 -7.63 9.28
CA HIS A 145 -7.16 -9.01 9.65
C HIS A 145 -8.31 -9.78 10.30
N GLU A 146 -9.29 -9.08 10.86
CA GLU A 146 -10.49 -9.66 11.48
C GLU A 146 -11.70 -9.64 10.56
N GLU A 147 -11.90 -8.53 9.82
CA GLU A 147 -13.10 -8.28 9.03
C GLU A 147 -12.91 -8.52 7.52
N GLY A 148 -11.68 -8.67 7.03
CA GLY A 148 -11.38 -8.75 5.61
C GLY A 148 -11.46 -7.39 4.91
N ALA A 149 -11.72 -7.36 3.61
CA ALA A 149 -11.82 -6.14 2.80
C ALA A 149 -13.28 -5.69 2.65
N LEU A 150 -13.99 -5.44 3.76
CA LEU A 150 -15.41 -5.13 3.76
C LEU A 150 -15.71 -3.67 3.41
N ARG A 151 -14.76 -2.76 3.61
CA ARG A 151 -14.95 -1.34 3.33
C ARG A 151 -14.91 -1.04 1.84
N LYS A 152 -15.49 0.08 1.46
CA LYS A 152 -15.33 0.65 0.12
C LYS A 152 -13.86 0.97 -0.13
N PRO A 153 -13.42 1.03 -1.39
CA PRO A 153 -12.07 1.50 -1.72
C PRO A 153 -11.79 2.87 -1.08
N GLU A 154 -10.62 2.99 -0.49
CA GLU A 154 -10.13 4.25 0.06
C GLU A 154 -9.72 5.20 -1.08
N TRP A 155 -9.19 4.64 -2.17
CA TRP A 155 -8.81 5.38 -3.37
C TRP A 155 -9.13 4.60 -4.65
N PRO A 156 -9.49 5.30 -5.73
CA PRO A 156 -9.83 4.66 -7.01
C PRO A 156 -8.60 4.06 -7.71
N SER A 157 -7.38 4.47 -7.35
CA SER A 157 -6.13 3.91 -7.88
C SER A 157 -4.93 4.26 -7.00
N LEU A 158 -3.82 3.54 -7.18
CA LEU A 158 -2.53 3.85 -6.56
C LEU A 158 -2.05 5.28 -6.91
N THR A 159 -2.19 5.68 -8.17
CA THR A 159 -1.79 7.02 -8.63
C THR A 159 -2.56 8.12 -7.90
N VAL A 160 -3.89 7.97 -7.75
CA VAL A 160 -4.72 8.95 -7.01
C VAL A 160 -4.33 8.98 -5.53
N MET A 161 -4.10 7.83 -4.90
CA MET A 161 -3.62 7.77 -3.53
C MET A 161 -2.34 8.58 -3.33
N LEU A 162 -1.35 8.35 -4.20
CA LEU A 162 -0.06 9.04 -4.07
C LEU A 162 -0.16 10.54 -4.36
N ASP A 163 -1.02 10.98 -5.29
CA ASP A 163 -1.26 12.40 -5.54
C ASP A 163 -1.89 13.08 -4.33
N GLU A 164 -2.92 12.48 -3.74
CA GLU A 164 -3.59 13.02 -2.56
C GLU A 164 -2.66 13.08 -1.36
N VAL A 165 -1.85 12.03 -1.13
CA VAL A 165 -0.83 12.02 -0.06
C VAL A 165 0.21 13.11 -0.27
N ALA A 166 0.78 13.22 -1.48
CA ALA A 166 1.75 14.27 -1.79
C ALA A 166 1.17 15.67 -1.59
N THR A 167 -0.05 15.88 -2.08
CA THR A 167 -0.76 17.16 -1.94
C THR A 167 -1.06 17.47 -0.47
N ALA A 168 -1.48 16.49 0.32
CA ALA A 168 -1.73 16.68 1.75
C ALA A 168 -0.45 17.07 2.49
N LEU A 169 0.67 16.44 2.19
CA LEU A 169 1.97 16.75 2.78
C LEU A 169 2.42 18.19 2.43
N GLU A 170 2.38 18.57 1.16
CA GLU A 170 2.85 19.87 0.68
C GLU A 170 1.99 21.04 1.17
N TYR A 171 0.67 20.87 1.18
CA TYR A 171 -0.28 21.94 1.49
C TYR A 171 -0.93 21.82 2.86
N ARG A 172 -0.58 20.78 3.64
CA ARG A 172 -1.17 20.47 4.95
C ARG A 172 -2.70 20.34 4.89
N THR A 173 -3.19 19.73 3.83
CA THR A 173 -4.61 19.44 3.65
C THR A 173 -4.97 18.07 4.23
N THR A 174 -6.26 17.80 4.35
CA THR A 174 -6.76 16.50 4.79
C THR A 174 -6.76 15.50 3.63
N VAL A 175 -6.31 14.28 3.89
CA VAL A 175 -6.47 13.12 3.02
C VAL A 175 -7.05 11.98 3.84
N ASN A 176 -8.10 11.36 3.35
CA ASN A 176 -8.76 10.23 4.02
C ASN A 176 -8.97 10.46 5.54
N TYR A 177 -9.65 11.57 5.91
CA TYR A 177 -9.92 12.07 7.28
C TYR A 177 -8.67 12.33 8.16
N CYS A 178 -7.47 12.20 7.62
CA CYS A 178 -6.21 12.47 8.33
C CYS A 178 -5.55 13.74 7.81
N HIS A 179 -4.83 14.45 8.68
CA HIS A 179 -3.98 15.55 8.28
C HIS A 179 -2.53 15.32 8.73
N PRO A 180 -1.53 15.71 7.92
CA PRO A 180 -0.14 15.49 8.26
C PRO A 180 0.32 16.46 9.35
N ASN A 181 1.05 15.95 10.30
CA ASN A 181 1.77 16.68 11.32
C ASN A 181 3.21 16.15 11.39
N VAL A 182 4.15 16.96 11.85
CA VAL A 182 5.51 16.51 12.11
C VAL A 182 5.78 16.68 13.59
N THR A 183 6.24 15.62 14.24
CA THR A 183 6.62 15.65 15.65
C THR A 183 7.90 16.45 15.85
N VAL A 184 8.21 16.83 17.10
CA VAL A 184 9.43 17.55 17.43
C VAL A 184 10.70 16.76 17.13
N GLU A 185 10.61 15.44 17.07
CA GLU A 185 11.69 14.53 16.69
C GLU A 185 11.87 14.39 15.18
N GLY A 186 10.99 15.01 14.37
CA GLY A 186 11.03 14.93 12.91
C GLY A 186 10.41 13.66 12.33
N ARG A 187 9.37 13.12 12.97
CA ARG A 187 8.55 12.02 12.47
C ARG A 187 7.27 12.55 11.88
N LEU A 188 6.86 12.03 10.72
CA LEU A 188 5.50 12.22 10.20
C LEU A 188 4.49 11.52 11.13
N ASP A 189 3.41 12.21 11.42
CA ASP A 189 2.34 11.77 12.31
C ASP A 189 1.00 12.17 11.67
N TRP A 190 0.25 11.18 11.19
CA TRP A 190 -1.08 11.41 10.61
C TRP A 190 -2.12 11.47 11.71
N ARG A 191 -2.69 12.64 11.90
CA ARG A 191 -3.71 12.88 12.93
C ARG A 191 -5.10 12.80 12.34
N THR A 192 -5.95 12.01 12.97
CA THR A 192 -7.39 11.98 12.67
C THR A 192 -8.08 13.22 13.25
N ASN A 193 -9.04 13.76 12.52
CA ASN A 193 -9.90 14.87 12.98
C ASN A 193 -10.94 14.39 14.00
#